data_20d299bad37d4958c3b7794b430251fe
#
_entry.id   20d299bad37d4958c3b7794b430251fe
#
_cell.length_a   1.000
_cell.length_b   1.000
_cell.length_c   1.000
_cell.angle_alpha   90.00
_cell.angle_beta   90.00
_cell.angle_gamma   90.00
#
_symmetry.space_group_name_H-M   'P 1'
#
loop_
_entity.id
_entity.type
_entity.pdbx_description
1 polymer ?
#
loop_
_entity_poly.entity_id
_entity_poly.type
_entity_poly.pdbx_seq_one_letter_code
_entity_poly.pdbx_strand_id
1 'polypeptide(L)'
;LAGNWDYEAALSHSQYQSRISWAQIIAAKANDLFLGPQLGVDDDGFPIYNADPSRLYRPLTRAEYDSIAARTTYSPKSRTETAAFTLTNSALFGLPGGDAGFAATVEVGQQAYALNPDPLATQYYYYSWKDSDGQGSRNRWATAAELRMPLHETVNLSVAGRYDQYRYSGHTIGKATWSGGLEWRPIDTLLVRGSYGTAFRAPDLHYVFAGPGNDETTAEDLYSCRADGASDCSDYERNLIRSRTGNRQLDPETSTSWSAGFVWSPAIGLDLSVDWFDIDMRKQVQDMDVRTLLANEANCRLGSADINSPTCVDALDRITRTSDGRLYGVRVAPINVARESTSGIDVGLRYRLQTGIGDFILNGTHTWVKKHDFQRYPGDPTLDQFAVNSGFDIPRTKTSLSVTWEKDAWAATVYGSRLGKLPTSDNYDQSFDWESGDSPYVKATYRYNASVQYRFDDHSRLSLSVVNVFNKMPPKDATYTAYPYYDVSWFDSVGRTINLQYTHKFGGSAL
;
A
#
# COMPACT_ATOMS: atom_id res chain seq x y z
N LEU A 1 -16.51 -16.68 37.30
CA LEU A 1 -17.04 -15.40 37.77
C LEU A 1 -18.54 -15.53 38.04
N ALA A 2 -19.05 -14.85 39.05
CA ALA A 2 -20.50 -14.84 39.30
C ALA A 2 -21.21 -13.97 38.24
N GLY A 3 -22.29 -14.47 37.65
CA GLY A 3 -23.06 -13.78 36.61
C GLY A 3 -22.55 -14.05 35.19
N ASN A 4 -22.90 -13.18 34.23
CA ASN A 4 -22.66 -13.31 32.79
C ASN A 4 -21.29 -12.73 32.35
N TRP A 5 -20.26 -12.86 33.22
CA TRP A 5 -18.91 -12.36 32.92
C TRP A 5 -18.00 -13.48 32.43
N ASP A 6 -17.41 -13.24 31.26
CA ASP A 6 -16.33 -14.05 30.71
C ASP A 6 -15.04 -13.24 30.66
N TYR A 7 -13.90 -13.92 30.77
CA TYR A 7 -12.59 -13.28 30.65
C TYR A 7 -11.65 -14.12 29.78
N GLU A 8 -10.79 -13.43 29.09
CA GLU A 8 -9.72 -14.01 28.29
C GLU A 8 -8.40 -13.33 28.60
N ALA A 9 -7.35 -14.11 28.78
CA ALA A 9 -5.98 -13.63 28.86
C ALA A 9 -5.16 -14.25 27.74
N ALA A 10 -4.53 -13.43 26.91
CA ALA A 10 -3.76 -13.86 25.75
C ALA A 10 -2.34 -13.33 25.82
N LEU A 11 -1.37 -14.20 25.49
CA LEU A 11 0.03 -13.84 25.27
C LEU A 11 0.38 -14.20 23.82
N SER A 12 0.96 -13.26 23.09
CA SER A 12 1.41 -13.52 21.74
C SER A 12 2.84 -13.07 21.51
N HIS A 13 3.56 -13.87 20.74
CA HIS A 13 4.88 -13.55 20.22
C HIS A 13 4.90 -13.85 18.72
N SER A 14 5.29 -12.87 17.93
CA SER A 14 5.47 -13.02 16.49
C SER A 14 6.85 -12.49 16.11
N GLN A 15 7.59 -13.27 15.33
CA GLN A 15 8.89 -12.86 14.81
C GLN A 15 8.98 -13.21 13.32
N TYR A 16 9.49 -12.28 12.54
CA TYR A 16 9.91 -12.51 11.17
C TYR A 16 11.40 -12.21 11.05
N GLN A 17 12.13 -13.09 10.37
CA GLN A 17 13.53 -12.89 10.02
C GLN A 17 13.76 -13.47 8.62
N SER A 18 14.45 -12.73 7.77
CA SER A 18 14.92 -13.23 6.49
C SER A 18 16.43 -13.07 6.38
N ARG A 19 17.02 -13.81 5.46
CA ARG A 19 18.42 -13.66 5.06
C ARG A 19 18.49 -13.66 3.55
N ILE A 20 18.92 -12.54 3.00
CA ILE A 20 19.06 -12.34 1.56
C ILE A 20 20.55 -12.20 1.27
N SER A 21 21.04 -12.84 0.21
CA SER A 21 22.43 -12.74 -0.20
C SER A 21 22.52 -12.70 -1.73
N TRP A 22 23.19 -11.69 -2.24
CA TRP A 22 23.38 -11.50 -3.68
C TRP A 22 24.78 -10.98 -3.99
N ALA A 23 25.17 -11.06 -5.27
CA ALA A 23 26.43 -10.50 -5.74
C ALA A 23 26.30 -8.98 -5.93
N GLN A 24 27.31 -8.25 -5.51
CA GLN A 24 27.45 -6.81 -5.72
C GLN A 24 28.84 -6.47 -6.24
N ILE A 25 28.95 -5.37 -6.94
CA ILE A 25 30.21 -4.88 -7.50
C ILE A 25 30.93 -4.00 -6.48
N ILE A 26 32.20 -4.28 -6.23
CA ILE A 26 33.08 -3.49 -5.34
C ILE A 26 33.47 -2.20 -6.07
N ALA A 27 33.08 -1.03 -5.57
CA ALA A 27 33.22 0.25 -6.24
C ALA A 27 34.66 0.57 -6.64
N ALA A 28 35.61 0.51 -5.72
CA ALA A 28 37.00 0.83 -5.98
C ALA A 28 37.63 -0.10 -7.06
N LYS A 29 37.31 -1.40 -7.01
CA LYS A 29 37.82 -2.36 -7.98
C LYS A 29 37.19 -2.21 -9.36
N ALA A 30 35.91 -1.83 -9.42
CA ALA A 30 35.24 -1.54 -10.69
C ALA A 30 35.84 -0.28 -11.32
N ASN A 31 36.04 0.78 -10.53
CA ASN A 31 36.66 2.00 -11.02
C ASN A 31 38.08 1.72 -11.56
N ASP A 32 38.90 0.99 -10.83
CA ASP A 32 40.26 0.56 -11.27
C ASP A 32 40.20 -0.20 -12.60
N LEU A 33 39.25 -1.13 -12.73
CA LEU A 33 39.11 -1.96 -13.92
C LEU A 33 38.63 -1.17 -15.15
N PHE A 34 37.69 -0.24 -15.00
CA PHE A 34 37.05 0.47 -16.10
C PHE A 34 37.63 1.84 -16.36
N LEU A 35 38.03 2.57 -15.31
CA LEU A 35 38.50 3.95 -15.40
C LEU A 35 40.01 4.08 -15.23
N GLY A 36 40.67 3.02 -14.77
CA GLY A 36 42.10 3.06 -14.43
C GLY A 36 42.36 3.78 -13.09
N PRO A 37 43.63 4.05 -12.76
CA PRO A 37 43.97 4.68 -11.49
C PRO A 37 43.43 6.10 -11.40
N GLN A 38 43.02 6.50 -10.20
CA GLN A 38 42.60 7.86 -9.91
C GLN A 38 43.79 8.83 -10.06
N LEU A 39 43.61 9.89 -10.84
CA LEU A 39 44.64 10.91 -11.11
C LEU A 39 44.61 12.07 -10.14
N GLY A 40 43.45 12.35 -9.52
CA GLY A 40 43.26 13.44 -8.62
C GLY A 40 41.78 13.59 -8.24
N VAL A 41 41.41 14.77 -7.75
CA VAL A 41 40.04 15.22 -7.51
C VAL A 41 39.87 16.60 -8.12
N ASP A 42 38.65 16.94 -8.53
CA ASP A 42 38.28 18.28 -8.96
C ASP A 42 38.01 19.21 -7.78
N ASP A 43 37.61 20.45 -8.07
CA ASP A 43 37.33 21.48 -7.06
C ASP A 43 36.12 21.14 -6.15
N ASP A 44 35.23 20.28 -6.60
CA ASP A 44 34.07 19.76 -5.86
C ASP A 44 34.37 18.46 -5.10
N GLY A 45 35.62 17.93 -5.24
CA GLY A 45 36.07 16.69 -4.58
C GLY A 45 35.75 15.40 -5.36
N PHE A 46 35.31 15.48 -6.61
CA PHE A 46 35.08 14.30 -7.44
C PHE A 46 36.38 13.71 -7.98
N PRO A 47 36.48 12.36 -8.05
CA PRO A 47 37.69 11.71 -8.56
C PRO A 47 37.82 11.89 -10.07
N ILE A 48 39.02 12.24 -10.50
CA ILE A 48 39.41 12.38 -11.92
C ILE A 48 40.13 11.12 -12.36
N TYR A 49 39.78 10.60 -13.54
CA TYR A 49 40.36 9.41 -14.16
C TYR A 49 40.75 9.68 -15.62
N ASN A 50 41.62 8.83 -16.19
CA ASN A 50 41.90 8.82 -17.59
C ASN A 50 41.58 7.42 -18.17
N ALA A 51 40.26 7.20 -18.34
CA ALA A 51 39.75 5.91 -18.77
C ALA A 51 40.05 5.60 -20.23
N ASP A 52 40.31 4.33 -20.54
CA ASP A 52 40.32 3.81 -21.90
C ASP A 52 38.88 3.45 -22.34
N PRO A 53 38.25 4.21 -23.27
CA PRO A 53 36.88 3.97 -23.70
C PRO A 53 36.67 2.57 -24.32
N SER A 54 37.72 1.97 -24.91
CA SER A 54 37.64 0.63 -25.51
C SER A 54 37.23 -0.45 -24.50
N ARG A 55 37.52 -0.21 -23.24
CA ARG A 55 37.18 -1.10 -22.13
C ARG A 55 35.67 -1.31 -21.96
N LEU A 56 34.88 -0.30 -22.25
CA LEU A 56 33.40 -0.35 -22.14
C LEU A 56 32.74 -1.22 -23.21
N TYR A 57 33.41 -1.41 -24.34
CA TYR A 57 32.91 -2.18 -25.48
C TYR A 57 33.35 -3.65 -25.48
N ARG A 58 34.08 -4.07 -24.47
CA ARG A 58 34.57 -5.46 -24.32
C ARG A 58 33.81 -6.15 -23.16
N PRO A 59 33.17 -7.31 -23.41
CA PRO A 59 32.56 -8.08 -22.33
C PRO A 59 33.57 -8.43 -21.23
N LEU A 60 33.09 -8.50 -19.98
CA LEU A 60 33.87 -8.99 -18.85
C LEU A 60 34.11 -10.49 -19.00
N THR A 61 35.36 -10.90 -18.78
CA THR A 61 35.66 -12.31 -18.56
C THR A 61 35.20 -12.74 -17.19
N ARG A 62 35.04 -14.03 -16.96
CA ARG A 62 34.66 -14.57 -15.65
C ARG A 62 35.64 -14.18 -14.56
N ALA A 63 36.94 -14.23 -14.84
CA ALA A 63 37.99 -13.84 -13.91
C ALA A 63 37.92 -12.35 -13.53
N GLU A 64 37.68 -11.48 -14.50
CA GLU A 64 37.50 -10.04 -14.26
C GLU A 64 36.27 -9.77 -13.41
N TYR A 65 35.12 -10.40 -13.70
CA TYR A 65 33.91 -10.30 -12.88
C TYR A 65 34.17 -10.76 -11.45
N ASP A 66 34.78 -11.94 -11.27
CA ASP A 66 35.08 -12.48 -9.94
C ASP A 66 36.06 -11.61 -9.14
N SER A 67 36.91 -10.82 -9.84
CA SER A 67 37.87 -9.89 -9.21
C SER A 67 37.17 -8.64 -8.61
N ILE A 68 36.07 -8.20 -9.22
CA ILE A 68 35.36 -6.97 -8.82
C ILE A 68 34.08 -7.25 -8.04
N ALA A 69 33.55 -8.49 -8.01
CA ALA A 69 32.34 -8.87 -7.35
C ALA A 69 32.57 -9.44 -5.94
N ALA A 70 31.66 -9.20 -5.05
CA ALA A 70 31.58 -9.85 -3.75
C ALA A 70 30.14 -10.18 -3.39
N ARG A 71 29.95 -11.12 -2.45
CA ARG A 71 28.59 -11.39 -1.91
C ARG A 71 28.32 -10.52 -0.70
N THR A 72 27.25 -9.77 -0.77
CA THR A 72 26.68 -9.04 0.37
C THR A 72 25.55 -9.83 1.01
N THR A 73 25.20 -9.50 2.25
CA THR A 73 24.08 -10.09 2.99
C THR A 73 23.23 -9.02 3.65
N TYR A 74 21.93 -9.27 3.70
CA TYR A 74 20.96 -8.45 4.39
C TYR A 74 20.06 -9.36 5.23
N SER A 75 19.97 -9.10 6.53
CA SER A 75 19.30 -10.00 7.47
C SER A 75 18.29 -9.28 8.35
N PRO A 76 17.22 -8.71 7.77
CA PRO A 76 16.23 -7.96 8.51
C PRO A 76 15.46 -8.85 9.47
N LYS A 77 15.10 -8.26 10.62
CA LYS A 77 14.33 -8.91 11.68
C LYS A 77 13.27 -7.96 12.20
N SER A 78 12.07 -8.48 12.44
CA SER A 78 11.03 -7.80 13.20
C SER A 78 10.41 -8.73 14.23
N ARG A 79 9.94 -8.18 15.35
CA ARG A 79 9.21 -8.92 16.37
C ARG A 79 8.11 -8.08 16.99
N THR A 80 7.05 -8.74 17.42
CA THR A 80 5.95 -8.15 18.19
C THR A 80 5.61 -9.09 19.34
N GLU A 81 5.51 -8.54 20.53
CA GLU A 81 5.11 -9.22 21.76
C GLU A 81 3.92 -8.48 22.34
N THR A 82 2.88 -9.19 22.72
CA THR A 82 1.66 -8.59 23.28
C THR A 82 1.09 -9.47 24.38
N ALA A 83 0.70 -8.86 25.49
CA ALA A 83 -0.16 -9.44 26.49
C ALA A 83 -1.48 -8.65 26.48
N ALA A 84 -2.59 -9.36 26.49
CA ALA A 84 -3.93 -8.78 26.49
C ALA A 84 -4.81 -9.46 27.55
N PHE A 85 -5.67 -8.66 28.18
CA PHE A 85 -6.73 -9.15 29.04
C PHE A 85 -8.03 -8.53 28.61
N THR A 86 -9.02 -9.36 28.31
CA THR A 86 -10.35 -8.95 27.87
C THR A 86 -11.38 -9.46 28.85
N LEU A 87 -12.34 -8.61 29.19
CA LEU A 87 -13.49 -8.88 30.01
C LEU A 87 -14.75 -8.62 29.19
N THR A 88 -15.70 -9.57 29.20
CA THR A 88 -16.97 -9.41 28.47
C THR A 88 -18.15 -9.75 29.36
N ASN A 89 -19.29 -9.11 29.08
CA ASN A 89 -20.57 -9.42 29.72
C ASN A 89 -21.66 -9.31 28.64
N SER A 90 -22.36 -10.39 28.37
CA SER A 90 -23.41 -10.46 27.36
C SER A 90 -24.76 -9.89 27.82
N ALA A 91 -24.94 -9.68 29.13
CA ALA A 91 -26.17 -9.21 29.75
C ALA A 91 -25.87 -8.27 30.93
N LEU A 92 -25.22 -7.10 30.60
CA LEU A 92 -24.78 -6.14 31.61
C LEU A 92 -26.00 -5.46 32.32
N PHE A 93 -27.02 -5.10 31.56
CA PHE A 93 -28.32 -4.59 32.01
C PHE A 93 -29.37 -4.80 30.92
N GLY A 94 -30.63 -4.91 31.34
CA GLY A 94 -31.77 -5.09 30.42
C GLY A 94 -32.22 -3.79 29.77
N LEU A 95 -32.56 -3.85 28.48
CA LEU A 95 -33.18 -2.78 27.68
C LEU A 95 -34.46 -3.32 26.99
N PRO A 96 -35.34 -2.46 26.45
CA PRO A 96 -36.54 -2.91 25.75
C PRO A 96 -36.30 -3.89 24.59
N GLY A 97 -35.16 -3.80 23.92
CA GLY A 97 -34.81 -4.71 22.82
C GLY A 97 -33.97 -5.93 23.21
N GLY A 98 -33.68 -6.11 24.51
CA GLY A 98 -32.86 -7.20 25.03
C GLY A 98 -31.73 -6.72 25.93
N ASP A 99 -30.81 -7.61 26.27
CA ASP A 99 -29.71 -7.28 27.18
C ASP A 99 -28.58 -6.51 26.49
N ALA A 100 -28.04 -5.52 27.19
CA ALA A 100 -26.87 -4.78 26.75
C ALA A 100 -25.60 -5.62 26.91
N GLY A 101 -24.81 -5.72 25.86
CA GLY A 101 -23.48 -6.38 25.86
C GLY A 101 -22.35 -5.38 26.09
N PHE A 102 -21.39 -5.78 26.91
CA PHE A 102 -20.19 -4.99 27.24
C PHE A 102 -18.92 -5.78 26.99
N ALA A 103 -17.90 -5.11 26.44
CA ALA A 103 -16.54 -5.63 26.36
C ALA A 103 -15.54 -4.55 26.77
N ALA A 104 -14.48 -4.96 27.48
CA ALA A 104 -13.34 -4.09 27.79
C ALA A 104 -12.03 -4.87 27.66
N THR A 105 -11.00 -4.22 27.16
CA THR A 105 -9.68 -4.84 27.01
C THR A 105 -8.57 -3.90 27.47
N VAL A 106 -7.51 -4.49 28.00
CA VAL A 106 -6.23 -3.81 28.28
C VAL A 106 -5.14 -4.60 27.57
N GLU A 107 -4.26 -3.90 26.89
CA GLU A 107 -3.14 -4.47 26.14
C GLU A 107 -1.84 -3.80 26.54
N VAL A 108 -0.78 -4.58 26.66
CA VAL A 108 0.60 -4.09 26.76
C VAL A 108 1.47 -4.87 25.79
N GLY A 109 2.46 -4.20 25.19
CA GLY A 109 3.31 -4.90 24.22
C GLY A 109 4.54 -4.12 23.82
N GLN A 110 5.37 -4.79 23.04
CA GLN A 110 6.58 -4.25 22.44
C GLN A 110 6.65 -4.63 20.97
N GLN A 111 7.09 -3.70 20.15
CA GLN A 111 7.44 -3.92 18.76
C GLN A 111 8.89 -3.52 18.56
N ALA A 112 9.63 -4.32 17.77
CA ALA A 112 11.02 -4.04 17.46
C ALA A 112 11.36 -4.46 16.03
N TYR A 113 12.30 -3.77 15.42
CA TYR A 113 12.86 -4.13 14.12
C TYR A 113 14.36 -3.82 14.06
N ALA A 114 15.07 -4.51 13.17
CA ALA A 114 16.45 -4.23 12.81
C ALA A 114 16.67 -4.62 11.34
N LEU A 115 17.34 -3.77 10.58
CA LEU A 115 17.63 -4.00 9.16
C LEU A 115 18.81 -4.95 8.97
N ASN A 116 19.86 -4.84 9.76
CA ASN A 116 21.07 -5.67 9.76
C ASN A 116 21.67 -5.84 8.35
N PRO A 117 22.02 -4.74 7.64
CA PRO A 117 22.75 -4.82 6.39
C PRO A 117 24.17 -5.33 6.59
N ASP A 118 24.81 -5.70 5.49
CA ASP A 118 26.28 -5.89 5.46
C ASP A 118 26.97 -4.57 5.88
N PRO A 119 27.87 -4.57 6.87
CA PRO A 119 28.54 -3.35 7.32
C PRO A 119 29.29 -2.61 6.20
N LEU A 120 29.80 -3.30 5.20
CA LEU A 120 30.45 -2.68 4.04
C LEU A 120 29.45 -1.96 3.13
N ALA A 121 28.23 -2.47 3.03
CA ALA A 121 27.17 -1.85 2.24
C ALA A 121 26.75 -0.46 2.77
N THR A 122 26.97 -0.17 4.06
CA THR A 122 26.67 1.14 4.67
C THR A 122 27.77 2.19 4.43
N GLN A 123 28.83 1.88 3.68
CA GLN A 123 30.05 2.70 3.55
C GLN A 123 30.43 3.01 2.09
N TYR A 124 29.51 2.86 1.12
CA TYR A 124 29.80 2.97 -0.31
C TYR A 124 30.88 2.00 -0.82
N TYR A 125 31.08 0.89 -0.12
CA TYR A 125 32.01 -0.15 -0.58
C TYR A 125 31.57 -0.78 -1.90
N TYR A 126 30.25 -0.92 -2.07
CA TYR A 126 29.63 -1.41 -3.31
C TYR A 126 29.25 -0.25 -4.23
N TYR A 127 29.27 -0.50 -5.53
CA TYR A 127 29.05 0.51 -6.56
C TYR A 127 27.63 1.07 -6.53
N SER A 128 27.52 2.41 -6.65
CA SER A 128 26.27 3.19 -6.75
C SER A 128 25.29 3.01 -5.59
N TRP A 129 25.74 2.52 -4.42
CA TRP A 129 24.80 2.14 -3.39
C TRP A 129 25.35 2.25 -1.96
N LYS A 130 24.55 2.84 -1.09
CA LYS A 130 24.78 2.85 0.36
C LYS A 130 23.52 2.38 1.07
N ASP A 131 23.58 1.20 1.68
CA ASP A 131 22.45 0.65 2.41
C ASP A 131 22.14 1.44 3.70
N SER A 132 20.87 1.40 4.09
CA SER A 132 20.41 1.98 5.34
C SER A 132 20.57 0.97 6.46
N ASP A 133 21.33 1.32 7.49
CA ASP A 133 21.27 0.65 8.78
C ASP A 133 20.15 1.31 9.60
N GLY A 134 19.44 0.52 10.37
CA GLY A 134 18.40 1.04 11.23
C GLY A 134 17.85 -0.04 12.15
N GLN A 135 17.69 0.33 13.41
CA GLN A 135 17.07 -0.53 14.40
C GLN A 135 16.34 0.30 15.44
N GLY A 136 15.27 -0.25 15.97
CA GLY A 136 14.53 0.42 17.01
C GLY A 136 13.42 -0.43 17.59
N SER A 137 12.92 0.03 18.73
CA SER A 137 11.78 -0.58 19.39
C SER A 137 10.84 0.48 19.96
N ARG A 138 9.58 0.09 20.12
CA ARG A 138 8.60 0.87 20.86
C ARG A 138 7.78 -0.01 21.79
N ASN A 139 7.51 0.51 22.96
CA ASN A 139 6.54 -0.06 23.89
C ASN A 139 5.16 0.54 23.61
N ARG A 140 4.11 -0.25 23.81
CA ARG A 140 2.74 0.23 23.71
C ARG A 140 1.91 -0.28 24.88
N TRP A 141 0.90 0.51 25.23
CA TRP A 141 -0.23 0.02 26.00
C TRP A 141 -1.52 0.62 25.42
N ALA A 142 -2.61 -0.08 25.60
CA ALA A 142 -3.91 0.37 25.14
C ALA A 142 -5.00 -0.09 26.08
N THR A 143 -6.10 0.67 26.11
CA THR A 143 -7.35 0.25 26.75
C THR A 143 -8.50 0.59 25.82
N ALA A 144 -9.47 -0.31 25.75
CA ALA A 144 -10.69 -0.11 24.96
C ALA A 144 -11.91 -0.60 25.74
N ALA A 145 -13.06 0.00 25.44
CA ALA A 145 -14.35 -0.47 25.89
C ALA A 145 -15.38 -0.32 24.76
N GLU A 146 -16.31 -1.27 24.72
CA GLU A 146 -17.42 -1.31 23.78
C GLU A 146 -18.70 -1.63 24.52
N LEU A 147 -19.80 -0.95 24.14
CA LEU A 147 -21.14 -1.18 24.64
C LEU A 147 -22.10 -1.34 23.47
N ARG A 148 -22.77 -2.48 23.40
CA ARG A 148 -23.84 -2.76 22.47
C ARG A 148 -25.19 -2.67 23.21
N MET A 149 -26.08 -1.84 22.70
CA MET A 149 -27.36 -1.51 23.33
C MET A 149 -28.53 -1.81 22.39
N PRO A 150 -29.27 -2.89 22.57
CA PRO A 150 -30.53 -3.12 21.89
C PRO A 150 -31.61 -2.21 22.52
N LEU A 151 -31.68 -0.96 22.00
CA LEU A 151 -32.57 0.07 22.53
C LEU A 151 -34.07 -0.29 22.36
N HIS A 152 -34.38 -1.00 21.28
CA HIS A 152 -35.68 -1.52 20.91
C HIS A 152 -35.47 -2.84 20.13
N GLU A 153 -36.48 -3.68 20.00
CA GLU A 153 -36.45 -4.93 19.21
C GLU A 153 -35.96 -4.70 17.77
N THR A 154 -36.21 -3.50 17.22
CA THR A 154 -35.81 -3.11 15.87
C THR A 154 -34.60 -2.19 15.82
N VAL A 155 -34.03 -1.73 16.95
CA VAL A 155 -32.98 -0.71 17.01
C VAL A 155 -31.84 -1.16 17.91
N ASN A 156 -30.64 -1.29 17.32
CA ASN A 156 -29.40 -1.53 18.04
C ASN A 156 -28.47 -0.32 17.90
N LEU A 157 -27.89 0.13 19.01
CA LEU A 157 -26.82 1.13 19.05
C LEU A 157 -25.56 0.48 19.58
N SER A 158 -24.43 0.69 18.90
CA SER A 158 -23.10 0.31 19.40
C SER A 158 -22.24 1.55 19.55
N VAL A 159 -21.47 1.61 20.64
CA VAL A 159 -20.46 2.66 20.85
C VAL A 159 -19.19 2.01 21.38
N ALA A 160 -18.05 2.47 20.88
CA ALA A 160 -16.75 1.98 21.33
C ALA A 160 -15.78 3.15 21.48
N GLY A 161 -14.89 3.03 22.45
CA GLY A 161 -13.80 3.97 22.67
C GLY A 161 -12.51 3.23 22.97
N ARG A 162 -11.40 3.76 22.47
CA ARG A 162 -10.07 3.18 22.68
C ARG A 162 -9.04 4.30 22.89
N TYR A 163 -8.10 4.06 23.78
CA TYR A 163 -6.91 4.88 23.93
C TYR A 163 -5.68 4.01 23.75
N ASP A 164 -4.76 4.45 22.90
CA ASP A 164 -3.44 3.81 22.70
C ASP A 164 -2.33 4.79 23.02
N GLN A 165 -1.26 4.29 23.62
CA GLN A 165 -0.03 5.04 23.85
C GLN A 165 1.18 4.24 23.39
N TYR A 166 2.05 4.89 22.64
CA TYR A 166 3.33 4.36 22.17
C TYR A 166 4.48 5.20 22.75
N ARG A 167 5.55 4.53 23.15
CA ARG A 167 6.76 5.18 23.68
C ARG A 167 8.00 4.61 23.01
N TYR A 168 8.83 5.50 22.45
CA TYR A 168 10.12 5.16 21.82
C TYR A 168 11.09 6.34 21.92
N SER A 169 12.37 6.08 22.20
CA SER A 169 13.44 7.10 22.21
C SER A 169 13.11 8.37 23.00
N GLY A 170 12.39 8.24 24.12
CA GLY A 170 11.96 9.38 24.93
C GLY A 170 10.73 10.12 24.39
N HIS A 171 10.27 9.82 23.20
CA HIS A 171 9.06 10.36 22.59
C HIS A 171 7.83 9.52 22.96
N THR A 172 6.71 10.17 23.23
CA THR A 172 5.44 9.52 23.59
C THR A 172 4.33 10.03 22.67
N ILE A 173 3.65 9.11 22.04
CA ILE A 173 2.47 9.37 21.19
C ILE A 173 1.27 8.70 21.85
N GLY A 174 0.22 9.47 22.13
CA GLY A 174 -1.05 8.94 22.62
C GLY A 174 -2.23 9.45 21.81
N LYS A 175 -3.22 8.59 21.56
CA LYS A 175 -4.41 8.95 20.80
C LYS A 175 -5.64 8.21 21.31
N ALA A 176 -6.72 8.97 21.54
CA ALA A 176 -8.05 8.43 21.74
C ALA A 176 -8.77 8.33 20.40
N THR A 177 -9.47 7.24 20.19
CA THR A 177 -10.37 7.00 19.06
C THR A 177 -11.71 6.49 19.55
N TRP A 178 -12.75 6.71 18.76
CA TRP A 178 -14.09 6.26 19.11
C TRP A 178 -14.91 5.93 17.86
N SER A 179 -15.92 5.12 18.01
CA SER A 179 -16.88 4.81 16.96
C SER A 179 -18.29 4.66 17.52
N GLY A 180 -19.28 4.92 16.67
CA GLY A 180 -20.68 4.67 16.96
C GLY A 180 -21.36 4.09 15.72
N GLY A 181 -22.27 3.13 15.94
CA GLY A 181 -23.05 2.47 14.89
C GLY A 181 -24.49 2.32 15.29
N LEU A 182 -25.39 2.57 14.35
CA LEU A 182 -26.83 2.40 14.49
C LEU A 182 -27.33 1.40 13.47
N GLU A 183 -28.08 0.41 13.93
CA GLU A 183 -28.82 -0.54 13.11
C GLU A 183 -30.33 -0.40 13.40
N TRP A 184 -31.11 -0.27 12.34
CA TRP A 184 -32.56 -0.18 12.42
C TRP A 184 -33.22 -1.16 11.46
N ARG A 185 -34.11 -2.01 12.00
CA ARG A 185 -34.92 -2.96 11.23
C ARG A 185 -36.39 -2.51 11.24
N PRO A 186 -36.81 -1.60 10.33
CA PRO A 186 -38.19 -1.15 10.25
C PRO A 186 -39.18 -2.28 9.93
N ILE A 187 -38.70 -3.28 9.21
CA ILE A 187 -39.42 -4.55 8.92
C ILE A 187 -38.37 -5.69 8.91
N ASP A 188 -38.82 -6.91 9.09
CA ASP A 188 -37.92 -8.09 9.21
C ASP A 188 -36.98 -8.29 8.02
N THR A 189 -37.41 -7.85 6.83
CA THR A 189 -36.66 -8.01 5.58
C THR A 189 -35.73 -6.86 5.26
N LEU A 190 -35.73 -5.77 6.05
CA LEU A 190 -34.93 -4.57 5.78
C LEU A 190 -34.12 -4.15 7.02
N LEU A 191 -32.81 -4.11 6.87
CA LEU A 191 -31.89 -3.49 7.81
C LEU A 191 -31.34 -2.20 7.20
N VAL A 192 -31.51 -1.07 7.89
CA VAL A 192 -30.83 0.20 7.63
C VAL A 192 -29.72 0.36 8.65
N ARG A 193 -28.51 0.76 8.21
CA ARG A 193 -27.36 0.90 9.07
C ARG A 193 -26.57 2.16 8.77
N GLY A 194 -25.92 2.70 9.80
CA GLY A 194 -25.01 3.82 9.67
C GLY A 194 -23.93 3.75 10.74
N SER A 195 -22.74 4.20 10.42
CA SER A 195 -21.64 4.27 11.38
C SER A 195 -20.77 5.50 11.16
N TYR A 196 -20.15 5.93 12.24
CA TYR A 196 -19.08 6.91 12.25
C TYR A 196 -17.93 6.39 13.10
N GLY A 197 -16.70 6.61 12.66
CA GLY A 197 -15.54 6.21 13.41
C GLY A 197 -14.34 7.14 13.19
N THR A 198 -13.49 7.19 14.20
CA THR A 198 -12.16 7.80 14.13
C THR A 198 -11.12 6.70 14.25
N ALA A 199 -10.02 6.82 13.55
CA ALA A 199 -8.88 5.89 13.68
C ALA A 199 -7.56 6.65 13.66
N PHE A 200 -6.49 5.99 14.08
CA PHE A 200 -5.15 6.50 13.93
C PHE A 200 -4.16 5.36 13.66
N ARG A 201 -3.01 5.71 13.08
CA ARG A 201 -1.87 4.82 12.89
C ARG A 201 -0.61 5.49 13.44
N ALA A 202 0.08 4.84 14.37
CA ALA A 202 1.39 5.29 14.79
C ALA A 202 2.39 5.09 13.63
N PRO A 203 3.38 5.99 13.44
CA PRO A 203 4.38 5.85 12.38
C PRO A 203 5.09 4.50 12.43
N ASP A 204 5.38 3.91 11.28
CA ASP A 204 6.12 2.66 11.21
C ASP A 204 7.53 2.83 11.75
N LEU A 205 8.04 1.77 12.42
CA LEU A 205 9.37 1.82 13.03
C LEU A 205 10.47 2.15 12.01
N HIS A 206 10.30 1.71 10.75
CA HIS A 206 11.25 2.02 9.69
C HIS A 206 11.28 3.51 9.37
N TYR A 207 10.13 4.18 9.28
CA TYR A 207 10.08 5.63 9.10
C TYR A 207 10.70 6.42 10.26
N VAL A 208 10.67 5.84 11.46
CA VAL A 208 11.21 6.50 12.66
C VAL A 208 12.71 6.29 12.84
N PHE A 209 13.20 5.06 12.58
CA PHE A 209 14.53 4.63 13.00
C PHE A 209 15.47 4.25 11.85
N ALA A 210 15.07 4.38 10.59
CA ALA A 210 15.99 4.15 9.47
C ALA A 210 17.21 5.06 9.61
N GLY A 211 18.38 4.47 9.52
CA GLY A 211 19.64 5.20 9.41
C GLY A 211 19.79 5.87 8.04
N PRO A 212 20.84 6.68 7.83
CA PRO A 212 21.08 7.30 6.53
C PRO A 212 21.42 6.25 5.47
N GLY A 213 20.65 6.26 4.40
CA GLY A 213 20.88 5.48 3.20
C GLY A 213 20.85 6.38 1.98
N ASN A 214 21.48 5.96 0.89
CA ASN A 214 21.51 6.70 -0.35
C ASN A 214 21.31 5.75 -1.52
N ASP A 215 20.64 6.24 -2.56
CA ASP A 215 20.58 5.63 -3.88
C ASP A 215 20.75 6.70 -4.95
N GLU A 216 20.98 6.27 -6.18
CA GLU A 216 20.98 7.14 -7.35
C GLU A 216 19.60 7.16 -7.98
N THR A 217 19.18 8.35 -8.42
CA THR A 217 17.92 8.55 -9.13
C THR A 217 18.13 9.60 -10.21
N THR A 218 17.21 9.69 -11.16
CA THR A 218 17.19 10.67 -12.21
C THR A 218 16.04 11.65 -11.98
N ALA A 219 16.29 12.93 -12.17
CA ALA A 219 15.25 13.95 -12.13
C ALA A 219 15.62 15.17 -12.99
N GLU A 220 14.62 15.90 -13.44
CA GLU A 220 14.76 17.17 -14.15
C GLU A 220 15.21 18.29 -13.22
N ASP A 221 16.29 18.98 -13.54
CA ASP A 221 16.71 20.20 -12.84
C ASP A 221 15.80 21.37 -13.22
N LEU A 222 14.67 21.47 -12.55
CA LEU A 222 13.63 22.46 -12.85
C LEU A 222 14.09 23.91 -12.62
N TYR A 223 15.03 24.13 -11.71
CA TYR A 223 15.60 25.46 -11.51
C TYR A 223 16.43 25.91 -12.72
N SER A 224 17.37 25.08 -13.17
CA SER A 224 18.21 25.43 -14.34
C SER A 224 17.36 25.54 -15.60
N CYS A 225 16.44 24.61 -15.85
CA CYS A 225 15.52 24.65 -16.98
C CYS A 225 14.74 25.96 -17.07
N ARG A 226 14.09 26.37 -15.97
CA ARG A 226 13.27 27.57 -15.95
C ARG A 226 14.10 28.86 -15.93
N ALA A 227 15.30 28.83 -15.36
CA ALA A 227 16.24 29.96 -15.39
C ALA A 227 16.70 30.27 -16.82
N ASP A 228 16.88 29.23 -17.64
CA ASP A 228 17.22 29.35 -19.06
C ASP A 228 15.98 29.67 -19.96
N GLY A 229 14.78 29.75 -19.36
CA GLY A 229 13.54 30.06 -20.08
C GLY A 229 13.00 28.89 -20.91
N ALA A 230 13.47 27.66 -20.68
CA ALA A 230 12.98 26.49 -21.36
C ALA A 230 11.59 26.09 -20.82
N SER A 231 10.70 25.68 -21.73
CA SER A 231 9.37 25.15 -21.39
C SER A 231 9.35 23.62 -21.26
N ASP A 232 10.28 22.95 -21.96
CA ASP A 232 10.54 21.52 -21.85
C ASP A 232 11.84 21.30 -21.07
N CYS A 233 11.75 20.54 -19.99
CA CYS A 233 12.89 20.28 -19.11
C CYS A 233 13.56 18.91 -19.34
N SER A 234 13.17 18.18 -20.35
CA SER A 234 13.72 16.83 -20.62
C SER A 234 15.27 16.85 -20.85
N ASP A 235 15.80 17.90 -21.47
CA ASP A 235 17.26 18.05 -21.66
C ASP A 235 18.02 18.40 -20.35
N TYR A 236 17.28 18.77 -19.30
CA TYR A 236 17.80 19.08 -17.98
C TYR A 236 17.76 17.89 -17.02
N GLU A 237 17.50 16.69 -17.51
CA GLU A 237 17.54 15.49 -16.71
C GLU A 237 18.95 15.25 -16.18
N ARG A 238 19.06 14.96 -14.87
CA ARG A 238 20.34 14.75 -14.18
C ARG A 238 20.26 13.52 -13.29
N ASN A 239 21.35 12.75 -13.29
CA ASN A 239 21.59 11.76 -12.24
C ASN A 239 21.97 12.48 -10.96
N LEU A 240 21.32 12.13 -9.87
CA LEU A 240 21.54 12.74 -8.55
C LEU A 240 21.52 11.69 -7.45
N ILE A 241 22.14 12.01 -6.34
CA ILE A 241 22.11 11.20 -5.13
C ILE A 241 20.84 11.55 -4.34
N ARG A 242 19.97 10.57 -4.16
CA ARG A 242 18.84 10.68 -3.24
C ARG A 242 19.25 10.10 -1.89
N SER A 243 19.37 10.96 -0.87
CA SER A 243 19.62 10.51 0.50
C SER A 243 18.32 10.43 1.31
N ARG A 244 18.22 9.41 2.16
CA ARG A 244 17.05 9.17 3.01
C ARG A 244 17.49 8.83 4.43
N THR A 245 16.75 9.33 5.42
CA THR A 245 16.92 8.97 6.84
C THR A 245 15.56 8.96 7.54
N GLY A 246 15.44 8.22 8.64
CA GLY A 246 14.21 8.20 9.44
C GLY A 246 13.97 9.53 10.16
N ASN A 247 12.72 9.74 10.58
CA ASN A 247 12.29 10.92 11.31
C ASN A 247 11.62 10.53 12.64
N ARG A 248 12.24 10.87 13.75
CA ARG A 248 11.73 10.57 15.10
C ARG A 248 10.62 11.51 15.58
N GLN A 249 10.33 12.58 14.84
CA GLN A 249 9.33 13.59 15.19
C GLN A 249 8.00 13.39 14.47
N LEU A 250 7.81 12.21 13.82
CA LEU A 250 6.57 11.92 13.12
C LEU A 250 5.39 11.82 14.08
N ASP A 251 4.32 12.50 13.72
CA ASP A 251 3.01 12.41 14.35
C ASP A 251 2.24 11.15 13.88
N PRO A 252 1.24 10.69 14.63
CA PRO A 252 0.32 9.69 14.12
C PRO A 252 -0.50 10.21 12.94
N GLU A 253 -0.72 9.36 11.96
CA GLU A 253 -1.77 9.54 10.96
C GLU A 253 -3.15 9.42 11.62
N THR A 254 -4.12 10.14 11.14
CA THR A 254 -5.49 10.11 11.67
C THR A 254 -6.50 9.98 10.56
N SER A 255 -7.63 9.33 10.84
CA SER A 255 -8.73 9.28 9.89
C SER A 255 -10.08 9.42 10.57
N THR A 256 -11.04 9.86 9.78
CA THR A 256 -12.48 9.79 10.08
C THR A 256 -13.16 9.01 8.97
N SER A 257 -14.15 8.20 9.33
CA SER A 257 -14.94 7.44 8.38
C SER A 257 -16.42 7.52 8.69
N TRP A 258 -17.23 7.64 7.64
CA TRP A 258 -18.68 7.53 7.68
C TRP A 258 -19.12 6.37 6.80
N SER A 259 -20.15 5.67 7.21
CA SER A 259 -20.88 4.75 6.35
C SER A 259 -22.37 4.84 6.59
N ALA A 260 -23.16 4.67 5.52
CA ALA A 260 -24.61 4.56 5.60
C ALA A 260 -25.11 3.62 4.50
N GLY A 261 -26.04 2.74 4.84
CA GLY A 261 -26.50 1.77 3.86
C GLY A 261 -27.69 0.95 4.35
N PHE A 262 -28.05 -0.02 3.54
CA PHE A 262 -29.11 -0.96 3.87
C PHE A 262 -28.82 -2.37 3.36
N VAL A 263 -29.43 -3.35 4.01
CA VAL A 263 -29.52 -4.73 3.52
C VAL A 263 -30.99 -5.08 3.40
N TRP A 264 -31.39 -5.54 2.23
CA TRP A 264 -32.77 -5.89 1.92
C TRP A 264 -32.89 -7.33 1.43
N SER A 265 -33.71 -8.12 2.11
CA SER A 265 -33.98 -9.52 1.82
C SER A 265 -35.44 -9.69 1.34
N PRO A 266 -35.80 -9.25 0.10
CA PRO A 266 -37.19 -9.19 -0.36
C PRO A 266 -37.83 -10.55 -0.59
N ALA A 267 -37.01 -11.59 -0.76
CA ALA A 267 -37.47 -12.96 -1.01
C ALA A 267 -36.52 -13.97 -0.34
N ILE A 268 -36.99 -15.17 -0.13
CA ILE A 268 -36.19 -16.25 0.45
C ILE A 268 -34.93 -16.48 -0.41
N GLY A 269 -33.79 -16.41 0.25
CA GLY A 269 -32.48 -16.64 -0.38
C GLY A 269 -31.93 -15.46 -1.20
N LEU A 270 -32.64 -14.31 -1.29
CA LEU A 270 -32.18 -13.10 -1.97
C LEU A 270 -31.81 -12.01 -0.96
N ASP A 271 -30.56 -11.60 -0.94
CA ASP A 271 -30.04 -10.50 -0.15
C ASP A 271 -29.39 -9.46 -1.08
N LEU A 272 -29.77 -8.21 -0.90
CA LEU A 272 -29.21 -7.04 -1.58
C LEU A 272 -28.64 -6.08 -0.53
N SER A 273 -27.42 -5.59 -0.73
CA SER A 273 -26.86 -4.54 0.11
C SER A 273 -26.36 -3.37 -0.72
N VAL A 274 -26.54 -2.17 -0.18
CA VAL A 274 -25.97 -0.93 -0.71
C VAL A 274 -25.41 -0.15 0.45
N ASP A 275 -24.14 0.17 0.41
CA ASP A 275 -23.44 0.94 1.43
C ASP A 275 -22.68 2.10 0.78
N TRP A 276 -22.95 3.30 1.20
CA TRP A 276 -22.12 4.46 0.94
C TRP A 276 -21.03 4.57 2.00
N PHE A 277 -19.83 4.96 1.59
CA PHE A 277 -18.72 5.24 2.50
C PHE A 277 -18.04 6.57 2.14
N ASP A 278 -17.45 7.20 3.17
CA ASP A 278 -16.61 8.39 3.06
C ASP A 278 -15.48 8.28 4.08
N ILE A 279 -14.24 8.41 3.64
CA ILE A 279 -13.03 8.28 4.47
C ILE A 279 -12.14 9.49 4.19
N ASP A 280 -11.74 10.21 5.25
CA ASP A 280 -10.78 11.32 5.22
C ASP A 280 -9.57 10.95 6.08
N MET A 281 -8.41 10.82 5.46
CA MET A 281 -7.12 10.54 6.12
C MET A 281 -6.26 11.80 6.12
N ARG A 282 -5.62 12.08 7.24
CA ARG A 282 -4.80 13.27 7.44
C ARG A 282 -3.47 12.93 8.09
N LYS A 283 -2.48 13.78 7.87
CA LYS A 283 -1.12 13.61 8.39
C LYS A 283 -0.51 12.28 7.94
N GLN A 284 -0.83 11.83 6.72
CA GLN A 284 -0.18 10.63 6.19
C GLN A 284 1.33 10.82 6.17
N VAL A 285 2.04 9.76 6.54
CA VAL A 285 3.50 9.73 6.53
C VAL A 285 3.95 9.27 5.14
N GLN A 286 4.64 10.18 4.44
CA GLN A 286 5.23 9.91 3.14
C GLN A 286 6.64 10.44 3.07
N ASP A 287 7.50 9.82 2.27
CA ASP A 287 8.77 10.42 1.88
C ASP A 287 8.47 11.64 0.99
N MET A 288 9.27 12.68 1.13
CA MET A 288 9.16 13.83 0.25
C MET A 288 9.49 13.42 -1.19
N ASP A 289 8.68 13.88 -2.11
CA ASP A 289 8.87 13.66 -3.53
C ASP A 289 9.98 14.55 -4.08
N VAL A 290 10.94 13.96 -4.82
CA VAL A 290 12.09 14.68 -5.40
C VAL A 290 11.65 15.78 -6.35
N ARG A 291 10.70 15.50 -7.26
CA ARG A 291 10.21 16.48 -8.24
C ARG A 291 9.53 17.67 -7.56
N THR A 292 8.78 17.41 -6.49
CA THR A 292 8.14 18.47 -5.69
C THR A 292 9.18 19.35 -5.01
N LEU A 293 10.25 18.76 -4.45
CA LEU A 293 11.35 19.54 -3.85
C LEU A 293 12.05 20.42 -4.88
N LEU A 294 12.36 19.88 -6.06
CA LEU A 294 12.98 20.62 -7.15
C LEU A 294 12.08 21.71 -7.73
N ALA A 295 10.77 21.47 -7.80
CA ALA A 295 9.79 22.49 -8.19
C ALA A 295 9.72 23.64 -7.17
N ASN A 296 9.72 23.31 -5.88
CA ASN A 296 9.75 24.30 -4.81
C ASN A 296 11.05 25.12 -4.85
N GLU A 297 12.22 24.47 -5.01
CA GLU A 297 13.49 25.16 -5.20
C GLU A 297 13.44 26.16 -6.35
N ALA A 298 12.96 25.73 -7.53
CA ALA A 298 12.84 26.59 -8.70
C ALA A 298 11.94 27.81 -8.41
N ASN A 299 10.76 27.59 -7.82
CA ASN A 299 9.84 28.68 -7.44
C ASN A 299 10.48 29.66 -6.46
N CYS A 300 11.24 29.17 -5.48
CA CYS A 300 11.91 29.98 -4.47
C CYS A 300 13.06 30.79 -5.06
N ARG A 301 13.95 30.17 -5.83
CA ARG A 301 15.12 30.85 -6.43
C ARG A 301 14.73 31.84 -7.52
N LEU A 302 13.64 31.57 -8.25
CA LEU A 302 13.16 32.43 -9.34
C LEU A 302 12.17 33.52 -8.84
N GLY A 303 11.89 33.59 -7.55
CA GLY A 303 11.06 34.62 -6.96
C GLY A 303 9.56 34.46 -7.14
N SER A 304 9.10 33.26 -7.58
CA SER A 304 7.68 32.92 -7.66
C SER A 304 7.08 32.55 -6.29
N ALA A 305 7.92 32.32 -5.29
CA ALA A 305 7.54 32.06 -3.90
C ALA A 305 8.43 32.90 -2.96
N ASP A 306 7.91 33.21 -1.75
CA ASP A 306 8.69 33.91 -0.72
C ASP A 306 9.84 33.02 -0.24
N ILE A 307 11.08 33.45 -0.47
CA ILE A 307 12.31 32.73 -0.14
C ILE A 307 12.41 32.42 1.37
N ASN A 308 11.75 33.20 2.23
CA ASN A 308 11.72 33.02 3.69
C ASN A 308 10.53 32.15 4.14
N SER A 309 9.68 31.67 3.22
CA SER A 309 8.60 30.79 3.57
C SER A 309 9.12 29.44 4.11
N PRO A 310 8.41 28.77 5.01
CA PRO A 310 8.82 27.45 5.51
C PRO A 310 9.08 26.42 4.40
N THR A 311 8.29 26.45 3.33
CA THR A 311 8.45 25.58 2.15
C THR A 311 9.78 25.85 1.43
N CYS A 312 10.15 27.12 1.24
CA CYS A 312 11.40 27.47 0.60
C CYS A 312 12.61 27.15 1.47
N VAL A 313 12.56 27.46 2.75
CA VAL A 313 13.63 27.14 3.69
C VAL A 313 13.88 25.63 3.72
N ASP A 314 12.83 24.82 3.81
CA ASP A 314 12.95 23.36 3.81
C ASP A 314 13.47 22.81 2.48
N ALA A 315 12.95 23.25 1.34
CA ALA A 315 13.38 22.79 0.04
C ALA A 315 14.86 23.11 -0.24
N LEU A 316 15.29 24.35 0.06
CA LEU A 316 16.67 24.78 -0.16
C LEU A 316 17.68 24.07 0.77
N ASP A 317 17.27 23.72 2.01
CA ASP A 317 18.10 22.92 2.93
C ASP A 317 18.30 21.47 2.47
N ARG A 318 17.37 20.95 1.68
CA ARG A 318 17.39 19.55 1.23
C ARG A 318 18.10 19.32 -0.09
N ILE A 319 18.34 20.36 -0.87
CA ILE A 319 18.91 20.25 -2.22
C ILE A 319 20.37 20.68 -2.18
N THR A 320 21.24 19.83 -2.67
CA THR A 320 22.67 20.08 -2.78
C THR A 320 23.04 20.33 -4.24
N ARG A 321 23.72 21.46 -4.49
CA ARG A 321 24.31 21.80 -5.78
C ARG A 321 25.83 21.89 -5.65
N THR A 322 26.53 21.57 -6.73
CA THR A 322 27.98 21.76 -6.86
C THR A 322 28.32 23.25 -6.93
N SER A 323 29.60 23.60 -6.82
CA SER A 323 30.09 24.98 -6.87
C SER A 323 29.76 25.69 -8.20
N ASP A 324 29.65 24.95 -9.30
CA ASP A 324 29.21 25.42 -10.62
C ASP A 324 27.67 25.51 -10.78
N GLY A 325 26.90 25.19 -9.71
CA GLY A 325 25.46 25.27 -9.67
C GLY A 325 24.71 24.01 -10.16
N ARG A 326 25.40 22.96 -10.60
CA ARG A 326 24.80 21.72 -11.08
C ARG A 326 24.09 20.98 -9.93
N LEU A 327 22.90 20.46 -10.19
CA LEU A 327 22.17 19.62 -9.24
C LEU A 327 22.96 18.32 -8.96
N TYR A 328 23.23 18.07 -7.67
CA TYR A 328 24.03 16.92 -7.22
C TYR A 328 23.24 15.93 -6.36
N GLY A 329 22.41 16.43 -5.43
CA GLY A 329 21.71 15.55 -4.51
C GLY A 329 20.45 16.16 -3.90
N VAL A 330 19.57 15.28 -3.46
CA VAL A 330 18.34 15.65 -2.77
C VAL A 330 18.15 14.77 -1.52
N ARG A 331 17.91 15.42 -0.38
CA ARG A 331 17.63 14.73 0.87
C ARG A 331 16.13 14.59 1.09
N VAL A 332 15.61 13.36 0.98
CA VAL A 332 14.25 13.02 1.32
C VAL A 332 14.17 12.48 2.76
N ALA A 333 13.04 12.66 3.42
CA ALA A 333 12.75 12.12 4.73
C ALA A 333 11.25 11.97 4.88
N PRO A 334 10.76 11.00 5.66
CA PRO A 334 9.34 10.89 5.92
C PRO A 334 8.83 12.07 6.74
N ILE A 335 7.70 12.63 6.34
CA ILE A 335 7.01 13.75 6.98
C ILE A 335 5.51 13.51 7.03
N ASN A 336 4.80 14.19 7.94
CA ASN A 336 3.34 14.13 8.05
C ASN A 336 2.70 15.26 7.25
N VAL A 337 2.40 15.04 6.00
CA VAL A 337 1.90 16.12 5.14
C VAL A 337 0.61 15.79 4.42
N ALA A 338 0.47 14.58 3.88
CA ALA A 338 -0.59 14.29 2.95
C ALA A 338 -1.97 14.19 3.61
N ARG A 339 -2.97 14.63 2.86
CA ARG A 339 -4.37 14.35 3.09
C ARG A 339 -4.93 13.56 1.93
N GLU A 340 -5.66 12.51 2.23
CA GLU A 340 -6.32 11.68 1.23
C GLU A 340 -7.78 11.51 1.62
N SER A 341 -8.71 11.69 0.68
CA SER A 341 -10.12 11.46 0.90
C SER A 341 -10.71 10.60 -0.20
N THR A 342 -11.49 9.60 0.22
CA THR A 342 -12.17 8.71 -0.73
C THR A 342 -13.61 8.51 -0.31
N SER A 343 -14.52 8.49 -1.29
CA SER A 343 -15.91 8.15 -1.05
C SER A 343 -16.49 7.36 -2.23
N GLY A 344 -17.47 6.52 -1.93
CA GLY A 344 -18.03 5.65 -2.93
C GLY A 344 -19.24 4.88 -2.45
N ILE A 345 -19.63 3.89 -3.25
CA ILE A 345 -20.77 3.01 -3.00
C ILE A 345 -20.32 1.58 -3.26
N ASP A 346 -20.62 0.72 -2.30
CA ASP A 346 -20.52 -0.73 -2.44
C ASP A 346 -21.91 -1.34 -2.60
N VAL A 347 -22.08 -2.22 -3.58
CA VAL A 347 -23.30 -2.97 -3.84
C VAL A 347 -22.97 -4.46 -3.71
N GLY A 348 -23.76 -5.15 -2.91
CA GLY A 348 -23.69 -6.60 -2.73
C GLY A 348 -24.97 -7.28 -3.18
N LEU A 349 -24.82 -8.44 -3.82
CA LEU A 349 -25.92 -9.34 -4.21
C LEU A 349 -25.57 -10.75 -3.78
N ARG A 350 -26.49 -11.40 -3.07
CA ARG A 350 -26.45 -12.84 -2.84
C ARG A 350 -27.83 -13.42 -3.15
N TYR A 351 -27.85 -14.47 -3.96
CA TYR A 351 -29.09 -15.16 -4.27
C TYR A 351 -28.88 -16.67 -4.31
N ARG A 352 -29.65 -17.39 -3.52
CA ARG A 352 -29.69 -18.85 -3.55
C ARG A 352 -31.04 -19.29 -4.08
N LEU A 353 -31.05 -19.89 -5.26
CA LEU A 353 -32.20 -20.40 -5.95
C LEU A 353 -32.16 -21.95 -5.93
N GLN A 354 -33.12 -22.55 -5.27
CA GLN A 354 -33.29 -24.00 -5.24
C GLN A 354 -34.19 -24.46 -6.40
N THR A 355 -33.72 -25.40 -7.18
CA THR A 355 -34.44 -25.92 -8.36
C THR A 355 -34.38 -27.45 -8.42
N GLY A 356 -35.24 -28.04 -9.23
CA GLY A 356 -35.22 -29.50 -9.49
C GLY A 356 -33.95 -30.01 -10.20
N ILE A 357 -33.17 -29.11 -10.81
CA ILE A 357 -31.89 -29.43 -11.47
C ILE A 357 -30.67 -29.09 -10.60
N GLY A 358 -30.87 -28.70 -9.35
CA GLY A 358 -29.83 -28.34 -8.39
C GLY A 358 -29.99 -26.90 -7.82
N ASP A 359 -29.15 -26.57 -6.87
CA ASP A 359 -29.09 -25.25 -6.24
C ASP A 359 -28.16 -24.32 -7.01
N PHE A 360 -28.62 -23.10 -7.28
CA PHE A 360 -27.82 -22.05 -7.85
C PHE A 360 -27.51 -20.99 -6.79
N ILE A 361 -26.23 -20.66 -6.61
CA ILE A 361 -25.77 -19.62 -5.69
C ILE A 361 -25.11 -18.53 -6.52
N LEU A 362 -25.74 -17.37 -6.56
CA LEU A 362 -25.25 -16.17 -7.20
C LEU A 362 -24.66 -15.25 -6.14
N ASN A 363 -23.39 -14.82 -6.29
CA ASN A 363 -22.78 -13.78 -5.47
C ASN A 363 -22.22 -12.71 -6.39
N GLY A 364 -22.53 -11.46 -6.09
CA GLY A 364 -22.05 -10.30 -6.83
C GLY A 364 -21.59 -9.19 -5.91
N THR A 365 -20.53 -8.50 -6.28
CA THR A 365 -20.08 -7.26 -5.63
C THR A 365 -19.72 -6.23 -6.69
N HIS A 366 -20.08 -4.98 -6.43
CA HIS A 366 -19.70 -3.85 -7.27
C HIS A 366 -19.32 -2.67 -6.38
N THR A 367 -18.07 -2.21 -6.52
CA THR A 367 -17.58 -0.99 -5.89
C THR A 367 -17.48 0.10 -6.93
N TRP A 368 -18.07 1.26 -6.63
CA TRP A 368 -17.89 2.49 -7.38
C TRP A 368 -17.32 3.57 -6.48
N VAL A 369 -16.05 3.91 -6.69
CA VAL A 369 -15.38 5.04 -6.02
C VAL A 369 -15.75 6.32 -6.77
N LYS A 370 -16.54 7.17 -6.13
CA LYS A 370 -17.03 8.43 -6.69
C LYS A 370 -15.94 9.49 -6.67
N LYS A 371 -15.22 9.56 -5.54
CA LYS A 371 -14.20 10.56 -5.23
C LYS A 371 -12.97 9.87 -4.67
N HIS A 372 -11.79 10.28 -5.14
CA HIS A 372 -10.50 9.92 -4.54
C HIS A 372 -9.54 11.10 -4.75
N ASP A 373 -9.44 11.94 -3.74
CA ASP A 373 -8.65 13.15 -3.76
C ASP A 373 -7.42 13.01 -2.88
N PHE A 374 -6.33 13.58 -3.36
CA PHE A 374 -5.05 13.61 -2.66
C PHE A 374 -4.50 15.03 -2.64
N GLN A 375 -4.03 15.47 -1.49
CA GLN A 375 -3.31 16.73 -1.29
C GLN A 375 -1.95 16.40 -0.67
N ARG A 376 -0.87 16.66 -1.41
CA ARG A 376 0.48 16.26 -0.99
C ARG A 376 0.97 17.08 0.20
N TYR A 377 0.88 18.39 0.10
CA TYR A 377 1.26 19.31 1.19
C TYR A 377 0.10 20.23 1.57
N PRO A 378 0.04 20.72 2.82
CA PRO A 378 -0.93 21.73 3.21
C PRO A 378 -0.78 23.00 2.34
N GLY A 379 -1.87 23.38 1.68
CA GLY A 379 -1.88 24.54 0.77
C GLY A 379 -1.73 24.19 -0.71
N ASP A 380 -1.28 22.98 -1.04
CA ASP A 380 -1.25 22.51 -2.43
C ASP A 380 -2.66 22.34 -3.01
N PRO A 381 -2.80 22.41 -4.34
CA PRO A 381 -4.02 22.00 -5.01
C PRO A 381 -4.36 20.53 -4.67
N THR A 382 -5.64 20.27 -4.49
CA THR A 382 -6.14 18.90 -4.35
C THR A 382 -6.17 18.24 -5.73
N LEU A 383 -5.56 17.07 -5.85
CA LEU A 383 -5.49 16.27 -7.08
C LEU A 383 -6.58 15.20 -7.08
N ASP A 384 -7.41 15.16 -8.12
CA ASP A 384 -8.29 14.01 -8.38
C ASP A 384 -7.42 12.84 -8.88
N GLN A 385 -7.31 11.78 -8.10
CA GLN A 385 -6.50 10.60 -8.44
C GLN A 385 -7.06 9.78 -9.62
N PHE A 386 -8.24 10.11 -10.12
CA PHE A 386 -8.80 9.53 -11.33
C PHE A 386 -8.52 10.40 -12.59
N ALA A 387 -7.90 11.56 -12.42
CA ALA A 387 -7.52 12.38 -13.56
C ALA A 387 -6.31 11.78 -14.27
N VAL A 388 -6.26 11.98 -15.59
CA VAL A 388 -5.06 11.68 -16.38
C VAL A 388 -3.92 12.56 -15.88
N ASN A 389 -2.73 12.02 -15.78
CA ASN A 389 -1.52 12.67 -15.23
C ASN A 389 -1.60 13.01 -13.74
N SER A 390 -2.49 12.33 -13.00
CA SER A 390 -2.54 12.48 -11.53
C SER A 390 -1.36 11.84 -10.82
N GLY A 391 -0.60 10.99 -11.48
CA GLY A 391 0.39 10.11 -10.87
C GLY A 391 -0.21 8.88 -10.18
N PHE A 392 -1.51 8.62 -10.42
CA PHE A 392 -2.22 7.50 -9.83
C PHE A 392 -3.06 6.78 -10.88
N ASP A 393 -2.80 5.52 -11.09
CA ASP A 393 -3.50 4.65 -12.03
C ASP A 393 -4.49 3.74 -11.29
N ILE A 394 -5.58 4.32 -10.81
CA ILE A 394 -6.59 3.65 -9.99
C ILE A 394 -7.90 3.49 -10.75
N PRO A 395 -8.55 2.30 -10.73
CA PRO A 395 -9.85 2.12 -11.36
C PRO A 395 -10.97 2.69 -10.49
N ARG A 396 -11.90 3.45 -11.08
CA ARG A 396 -13.11 3.90 -10.39
C ARG A 396 -14.05 2.77 -10.01
N THR A 397 -14.03 1.66 -10.73
CA THR A 397 -14.99 0.57 -10.51
C THR A 397 -14.31 -0.79 -10.50
N LYS A 398 -14.73 -1.63 -9.56
CA LYS A 398 -14.41 -3.06 -9.53
C LYS A 398 -15.71 -3.85 -9.40
N THR A 399 -15.82 -4.93 -10.16
CA THR A 399 -16.99 -5.81 -10.10
C THR A 399 -16.53 -7.25 -10.03
N SER A 400 -17.16 -8.05 -9.19
CA SER A 400 -17.03 -9.51 -9.23
C SER A 400 -18.41 -10.15 -9.24
N LEU A 401 -18.55 -11.24 -9.97
CA LEU A 401 -19.77 -12.04 -10.05
C LEU A 401 -19.40 -13.52 -10.09
N SER A 402 -20.03 -14.34 -9.27
CA SER A 402 -19.92 -15.77 -9.34
C SER A 402 -21.29 -16.44 -9.39
N VAL A 403 -21.41 -17.50 -10.18
CA VAL A 403 -22.53 -18.42 -10.19
C VAL A 403 -21.99 -19.79 -9.87
N THR A 404 -22.46 -20.38 -8.78
CA THR A 404 -22.16 -21.75 -8.38
C THR A 404 -23.43 -22.57 -8.53
N TRP A 405 -23.33 -23.69 -9.21
CA TRP A 405 -24.36 -24.73 -9.28
C TRP A 405 -23.92 -25.93 -8.46
N GLU A 406 -24.83 -26.44 -7.65
CA GLU A 406 -24.60 -27.60 -6.79
C GLU A 406 -25.71 -28.61 -6.96
N LYS A 407 -25.38 -29.88 -7.20
CA LYS A 407 -26.31 -30.99 -7.23
C LYS A 407 -25.61 -32.29 -6.86
N ASP A 408 -26.13 -32.98 -5.84
CA ASP A 408 -25.61 -34.25 -5.36
C ASP A 408 -24.09 -34.18 -5.04
N ALA A 409 -23.29 -34.90 -5.81
CA ALA A 409 -21.84 -34.90 -5.66
C ALA A 409 -21.10 -33.82 -6.49
N TRP A 410 -21.82 -33.07 -7.32
CA TRP A 410 -21.24 -32.09 -8.24
C TRP A 410 -21.39 -30.67 -7.74
N ALA A 411 -20.33 -29.89 -7.93
CA ALA A 411 -20.39 -28.44 -7.85
C ALA A 411 -19.63 -27.82 -9.04
N ALA A 412 -20.21 -26.80 -9.66
CA ALA A 412 -19.57 -26.07 -10.75
C ALA A 412 -19.70 -24.56 -10.51
N THR A 413 -18.62 -23.83 -10.66
CA THR A 413 -18.60 -22.37 -10.46
C THR A 413 -18.03 -21.68 -11.68
N VAL A 414 -18.70 -20.61 -12.11
CA VAL A 414 -18.14 -19.61 -13.03
C VAL A 414 -18.00 -18.31 -12.27
N TYR A 415 -16.81 -17.72 -12.34
CA TYR A 415 -16.48 -16.45 -11.72
C TYR A 415 -16.03 -15.46 -12.80
N GLY A 416 -16.61 -14.27 -12.79
CA GLY A 416 -16.22 -13.15 -13.63
C GLY A 416 -15.76 -11.97 -12.80
N SER A 417 -14.67 -11.33 -13.18
CA SER A 417 -14.21 -10.07 -12.60
C SER A 417 -14.05 -9.02 -13.69
N ARG A 418 -14.37 -7.77 -13.32
CA ARG A 418 -14.16 -6.58 -14.15
C ARG A 418 -13.38 -5.56 -13.35
N LEU A 419 -12.26 -5.12 -13.91
CA LEU A 419 -11.56 -3.93 -13.50
C LEU A 419 -11.99 -2.78 -14.42
N GLY A 420 -12.36 -1.63 -13.85
CA GLY A 420 -12.74 -0.44 -14.61
C GLY A 420 -11.58 0.08 -15.47
N LYS A 421 -11.84 1.11 -16.25
CA LYS A 421 -10.77 1.80 -16.98
C LYS A 421 -9.80 2.44 -15.97
N LEU A 422 -8.53 2.47 -16.33
CA LEU A 422 -7.44 3.11 -15.58
C LEU A 422 -6.95 4.33 -16.35
N PRO A 423 -6.54 5.42 -15.71
CA PRO A 423 -5.68 6.41 -16.37
C PRO A 423 -4.41 5.72 -16.91
N THR A 424 -3.81 6.27 -17.93
CA THR A 424 -2.51 5.84 -18.41
C THR A 424 -1.41 6.22 -17.42
N SER A 425 -0.24 5.56 -17.53
CA SER A 425 0.92 5.74 -16.65
C SER A 425 1.41 7.20 -16.59
N ASP A 426 2.23 7.49 -15.57
CA ASP A 426 2.91 8.78 -15.35
C ASP A 426 3.84 9.23 -16.48
N ASN A 427 4.29 8.29 -17.30
CA ASN A 427 5.15 8.60 -18.44
C ASN A 427 4.38 9.26 -19.60
N TYR A 428 3.11 9.59 -19.38
CA TYR A 428 2.35 10.39 -20.30
C TYR A 428 2.91 11.80 -20.33
N ASP A 429 3.51 12.15 -21.46
CA ASP A 429 3.88 13.51 -21.78
C ASP A 429 2.86 14.13 -22.73
N GLN A 430 2.84 15.47 -22.79
CA GLN A 430 1.92 16.22 -23.67
C GLN A 430 2.26 16.04 -25.16
N SER A 431 3.39 15.43 -25.50
CA SER A 431 3.79 15.12 -26.88
C SER A 431 3.07 13.89 -27.43
N PHE A 432 2.34 13.15 -26.59
CA PHE A 432 1.58 11.98 -27.02
C PHE A 432 0.44 12.41 -27.95
N ASP A 433 0.45 11.92 -29.18
CA ASP A 433 -0.53 12.31 -30.21
C ASP A 433 -1.87 11.61 -30.00
N TRP A 434 -2.72 12.22 -29.17
CA TRP A 434 -4.10 11.77 -28.96
C TRP A 434 -4.98 11.90 -30.22
N GLU A 435 -4.57 12.67 -31.19
CA GLU A 435 -5.29 12.83 -32.48
C GLU A 435 -5.17 11.55 -33.33
N SER A 436 -4.14 10.73 -33.09
CA SER A 436 -3.98 9.43 -33.74
C SER A 436 -4.96 8.35 -33.28
N GLY A 437 -5.84 8.65 -32.32
CA GLY A 437 -6.86 7.73 -31.80
C GLY A 437 -6.44 6.98 -30.54
N ASP A 438 -5.32 7.32 -29.95
CA ASP A 438 -4.89 6.79 -28.64
C ASP A 438 -5.80 7.31 -27.52
N SER A 439 -5.93 6.56 -26.46
CA SER A 439 -6.82 6.86 -25.35
C SER A 439 -6.00 7.17 -24.09
N PRO A 440 -6.33 8.28 -23.36
CA PRO A 440 -5.70 8.56 -22.05
C PRO A 440 -6.11 7.56 -20.97
N TYR A 441 -6.78 6.48 -21.36
CA TYR A 441 -7.23 5.43 -20.47
C TYR A 441 -6.96 4.04 -21.02
N VAL A 442 -6.41 3.19 -20.19
CA VAL A 442 -6.41 1.74 -20.40
C VAL A 442 -7.85 1.23 -20.28
N LYS A 443 -8.31 0.44 -21.24
CA LYS A 443 -9.69 -0.06 -21.32
C LYS A 443 -10.02 -0.98 -20.17
N ALA A 444 -11.28 -1.00 -19.75
CA ALA A 444 -11.78 -1.94 -18.75
C ALA A 444 -11.48 -3.39 -19.12
N THR A 445 -11.04 -4.15 -18.13
CA THR A 445 -10.60 -5.55 -18.32
C THR A 445 -11.56 -6.52 -17.67
N TYR A 446 -11.84 -7.61 -18.36
CA TYR A 446 -12.70 -8.70 -17.88
C TYR A 446 -11.90 -10.00 -17.83
N ARG A 447 -11.98 -10.71 -16.72
CA ARG A 447 -11.41 -12.06 -16.54
C ARG A 447 -12.49 -13.04 -16.10
N TYR A 448 -12.40 -14.26 -16.60
CA TYR A 448 -13.32 -15.33 -16.25
C TYR A 448 -12.55 -16.57 -15.82
N ASN A 449 -12.99 -17.15 -14.71
CA ASN A 449 -12.48 -18.41 -14.18
C ASN A 449 -13.63 -19.40 -14.11
N ALA A 450 -13.33 -20.67 -14.22
CA ALA A 450 -14.32 -21.74 -14.07
C ALA A 450 -13.75 -22.89 -13.25
N SER A 451 -14.59 -23.55 -12.49
CA SER A 451 -14.21 -24.78 -11.78
C SER A 451 -15.35 -25.78 -11.77
N VAL A 452 -14.97 -27.05 -11.76
CA VAL A 452 -15.88 -28.16 -11.54
C VAL A 452 -15.28 -29.05 -10.47
N GLN A 453 -16.10 -29.46 -9.53
CA GLN A 453 -15.72 -30.36 -8.45
C GLN A 453 -16.67 -31.55 -8.41
N TYR A 454 -16.10 -32.74 -8.17
CA TYR A 454 -16.83 -33.95 -7.91
C TYR A 454 -16.40 -34.59 -6.59
N ARG A 455 -17.35 -34.89 -5.72
CA ARG A 455 -17.14 -35.55 -4.44
C ARG A 455 -17.48 -37.05 -4.61
N PHE A 456 -16.45 -37.89 -4.51
CA PHE A 456 -16.64 -39.36 -4.62
C PHE A 456 -17.32 -39.95 -3.39
N ASP A 457 -16.91 -39.45 -2.23
CA ASP A 457 -17.40 -39.83 -0.90
C ASP A 457 -17.17 -38.67 0.10
N ASP A 458 -17.44 -38.93 1.38
CA ASP A 458 -17.30 -37.93 2.44
C ASP A 458 -15.83 -37.53 2.75
N HIS A 459 -14.86 -38.21 2.17
CA HIS A 459 -13.44 -38.00 2.40
C HIS A 459 -12.66 -37.59 1.14
N SER A 460 -13.23 -37.83 -0.03
CA SER A 460 -12.49 -37.72 -1.31
C SER A 460 -13.20 -36.80 -2.30
N ARG A 461 -12.47 -35.85 -2.85
CA ARG A 461 -12.97 -35.02 -3.95
C ARG A 461 -11.90 -34.73 -5.00
N LEU A 462 -12.34 -34.52 -6.21
CA LEU A 462 -11.54 -34.07 -7.34
C LEU A 462 -12.04 -32.71 -7.80
N SER A 463 -11.14 -31.77 -8.00
CA SER A 463 -11.47 -30.43 -8.49
C SER A 463 -10.62 -30.10 -9.72
N LEU A 464 -11.27 -29.65 -10.78
CA LEU A 464 -10.63 -29.06 -11.96
C LEU A 464 -10.95 -27.57 -11.97
N SER A 465 -9.93 -26.71 -12.01
CA SER A 465 -10.11 -25.27 -12.13
C SER A 465 -9.32 -24.71 -13.31
N VAL A 466 -9.93 -23.76 -14.01
CA VAL A 466 -9.35 -23.02 -15.12
C VAL A 466 -9.38 -21.56 -14.78
N VAL A 467 -8.23 -20.97 -14.55
CA VAL A 467 -8.06 -19.53 -14.36
C VAL A 467 -7.83 -18.88 -15.71
N ASN A 468 -8.43 -17.72 -15.92
CA ASN A 468 -8.37 -17.00 -17.19
C ASN A 468 -8.81 -17.86 -18.38
N VAL A 469 -10.06 -18.36 -18.33
CA VAL A 469 -10.64 -19.31 -19.32
C VAL A 469 -10.41 -18.87 -20.76
N PHE A 470 -10.51 -17.57 -21.04
CA PHE A 470 -10.37 -17.04 -22.41
C PHE A 470 -8.93 -16.68 -22.79
N ASN A 471 -7.94 -17.00 -21.93
CA ASN A 471 -6.53 -16.68 -22.12
C ASN A 471 -6.30 -15.19 -22.46
N LYS A 472 -7.03 -14.31 -21.77
CA LYS A 472 -6.95 -12.86 -21.99
C LYS A 472 -5.66 -12.31 -21.41
N MET A 473 -4.84 -11.70 -22.25
CA MET A 473 -3.64 -10.98 -21.80
C MET A 473 -3.98 -9.58 -21.27
N PRO A 474 -3.11 -8.97 -20.44
CA PRO A 474 -3.27 -7.59 -20.02
C PRO A 474 -3.44 -6.62 -21.18
N PRO A 475 -4.24 -5.56 -21.03
CA PRO A 475 -4.29 -4.49 -22.03
C PRO A 475 -2.96 -3.75 -22.06
N LYS A 476 -2.47 -3.44 -23.24
CA LYS A 476 -1.30 -2.57 -23.40
C LYS A 476 -1.67 -1.14 -22.98
N ASP A 477 -0.74 -0.51 -22.29
CA ASP A 477 -0.72 0.92 -22.03
C ASP A 477 0.30 1.56 -22.97
N ALA A 478 -0.15 2.45 -23.85
CA ALA A 478 0.69 3.06 -24.87
C ALA A 478 1.77 3.98 -24.26
N THR A 479 1.57 4.44 -23.02
CA THR A 479 2.52 5.30 -22.31
C THR A 479 3.62 4.53 -21.57
N TYR A 480 3.51 3.21 -21.47
CA TYR A 480 4.58 2.35 -20.95
C TYR A 480 5.63 2.11 -22.02
N THR A 481 6.79 2.72 -21.87
CA THR A 481 7.90 2.65 -22.83
C THR A 481 8.77 1.38 -22.70
N ALA A 482 8.62 0.65 -21.57
CA ALA A 482 9.37 -0.56 -21.29
C ALA A 482 8.48 -1.82 -21.23
N TYR A 483 9.08 -2.98 -21.54
CA TYR A 483 8.43 -4.27 -21.35
C TYR A 483 7.99 -4.45 -19.88
N PRO A 484 6.78 -4.94 -19.58
CA PRO A 484 5.82 -5.62 -20.46
C PRO A 484 4.75 -4.72 -21.10
N TYR A 485 4.89 -3.40 -21.11
CA TYR A 485 3.98 -2.43 -21.74
C TYR A 485 2.58 -2.36 -21.11
N TYR A 486 2.47 -2.68 -19.83
CA TYR A 486 1.27 -2.54 -18.99
C TYR A 486 1.67 -2.45 -17.52
N ASP A 487 0.81 -1.90 -16.69
CA ASP A 487 1.03 -1.81 -15.25
C ASP A 487 0.96 -3.18 -14.57
N VAL A 488 2.09 -3.62 -14.05
CA VAL A 488 2.23 -4.91 -13.32
C VAL A 488 1.59 -4.89 -11.93
N SER A 489 1.24 -3.72 -11.39
CA SER A 489 0.52 -3.59 -10.10
C SER A 489 -0.93 -4.05 -10.22
N TRP A 490 -1.53 -3.89 -11.40
CA TRP A 490 -2.92 -4.25 -11.70
C TRP A 490 -3.09 -5.52 -12.51
N PHE A 491 -2.08 -5.88 -13.29
CA PHE A 491 -2.16 -6.97 -14.25
C PHE A 491 -0.97 -7.92 -14.12
N ASP A 492 -1.24 -9.21 -14.23
CA ASP A 492 -0.23 -10.23 -14.37
C ASP A 492 -0.18 -10.80 -15.81
N SER A 493 0.98 -11.26 -16.22
CA SER A 493 1.21 -11.88 -17.54
C SER A 493 0.89 -13.38 -17.58
N VAL A 494 0.38 -13.94 -16.48
CA VAL A 494 0.01 -15.35 -16.43
C VAL A 494 -1.25 -15.55 -17.26
N GLY A 495 -1.13 -16.28 -18.35
CA GLY A 495 -2.25 -16.63 -19.20
C GLY A 495 -3.19 -17.65 -18.55
N ARG A 496 -3.85 -18.46 -19.37
CA ARG A 496 -4.72 -19.52 -18.87
C ARG A 496 -3.92 -20.57 -18.07
N THR A 497 -4.39 -20.85 -16.86
CA THR A 497 -3.82 -21.88 -15.99
C THR A 497 -4.88 -22.94 -15.70
N ILE A 498 -4.52 -24.21 -15.83
CA ILE A 498 -5.37 -25.35 -15.54
C ILE A 498 -4.78 -26.08 -14.34
N ASN A 499 -5.60 -26.26 -13.29
CA ASN A 499 -5.21 -26.97 -12.08
C ASN A 499 -6.15 -28.15 -11.86
N LEU A 500 -5.57 -29.32 -11.63
CA LEU A 500 -6.28 -30.51 -11.20
C LEU A 500 -5.83 -30.87 -9.79
N GLN A 501 -6.78 -30.96 -8.86
CA GLN A 501 -6.50 -31.23 -7.45
C GLN A 501 -7.36 -32.39 -6.96
N TYR A 502 -6.73 -33.40 -6.41
CA TYR A 502 -7.37 -34.44 -5.61
C TYR A 502 -7.14 -34.18 -4.13
N THR A 503 -8.20 -34.19 -3.34
CA THR A 503 -8.13 -34.04 -1.88
C THR A 503 -8.70 -35.26 -1.23
N HIS A 504 -7.96 -35.84 -0.26
CA HIS A 504 -8.44 -36.94 0.58
C HIS A 504 -8.15 -36.62 2.05
N LYS A 505 -9.14 -36.78 2.90
CA LYS A 505 -9.01 -36.69 4.36
C LYS A 505 -8.87 -38.06 4.97
N PHE A 506 -7.83 -38.26 5.74
CA PHE A 506 -7.58 -39.47 6.50
C PHE A 506 -8.11 -39.32 7.93
N GLY A 507 -9.12 -40.06 8.32
CA GLY A 507 -9.74 -40.02 9.64
C GLY A 507 -10.44 -38.69 9.95
N GLY A 508 -11.31 -38.68 10.92
CA GLY A 508 -12.01 -37.47 11.33
C GLY A 508 -13.29 -37.16 10.56
N SER A 509 -13.84 -35.94 10.71
CA SER A 509 -15.09 -35.48 10.12
C SER A 509 -15.01 -35.34 8.59
N ALA A 510 -16.13 -35.54 7.89
CA ALA A 510 -16.31 -35.39 6.44
C ALA A 510 -15.80 -34.06 5.86
N LEU A 511 -15.55 -34.06 4.55
CA LEU A 511 -15.16 -32.87 3.77
C LEU A 511 -16.28 -31.83 3.64
#